data_5ea1e9831e1d14afa330bd0446a6e3e3
#
_entry.id   5ea1e9831e1d14afa330bd0446a6e3e3
#
_cell.length_a   1.000
_cell.length_b   1.000
_cell.length_c   1.000
_cell.angle_alpha   90.00
_cell.angle_beta   90.00
_cell.angle_gamma   90.00
#
_symmetry.space_group_name_H-M   'P 1'
#
loop_
_entity.id
_entity.type
_entity.pdbx_description
1 polymer ?
#
loop_
_entity_poly.entity_id
_entity_poly.type
_entity_poly.pdbx_seq_one_letter_code
_entity_poly.pdbx_strand_id
1 'polypeptide(L)'
;MKRIVLAATAAALLATNCFAESYIPFSYPDAAGGSTYLTGVRGVSGGPSDQVYISGVYTPLGSAGTQGLTYQGSITSNTGSWYALNYPGDGVETITSTALYGPNNLGAGIRVVGSYKTGTSAADIGVMYEGPVSGIGGTWTKLQVSGSINTIAHSNYGNLAVGNYDTQLDEGRAFVYNINAGSFSDLTFSGITPTSWTAYGIWQNPNGSYVIAGGFSLTPSVTGLDQGYIVDYDAATGLSSNFRAYNFGDNPVTSVVSHFDGITSDGHDGFNLTGDWIGAGESEEGGLAFFAHVGRSADGSFTAAEWLSLSYPGEGNGPTSGNTVYEKYVLGIYVPDGGVPQGYVATVPEIDPNSLGSVLALGLGSLGLLERRRLKTA
;
A
#
# COMPACT_ATOMS: atom_id res chain seq x y z
N MET A 1 -23.02 40.34 13.28
CA MET A 1 -22.46 39.58 12.14
C MET A 1 -20.96 39.27 12.25
N LYS A 2 -20.07 40.16 12.72
CA LYS A 2 -18.60 39.92 12.80
C LYS A 2 -18.14 38.80 13.78
N ARG A 3 -18.95 38.38 14.77
CA ARG A 3 -18.58 37.35 15.77
C ARG A 3 -18.94 35.91 15.38
N ILE A 4 -19.85 35.73 14.42
CA ILE A 4 -20.23 34.38 13.92
C ILE A 4 -19.17 33.85 12.94
N VAL A 5 -18.52 34.73 12.17
CA VAL A 5 -17.44 34.39 11.26
C VAL A 5 -16.20 33.87 12.00
N LEU A 6 -15.88 34.41 13.20
CA LEU A 6 -14.73 33.96 13.99
C LEU A 6 -14.92 32.55 14.57
N ALA A 7 -16.15 32.17 14.95
CA ALA A 7 -16.43 30.83 15.48
C ALA A 7 -16.42 29.75 14.40
N ALA A 8 -16.87 30.06 13.19
CA ALA A 8 -16.82 29.15 12.05
C ALA A 8 -15.38 28.94 11.55
N THR A 9 -14.54 30.00 11.57
CA THR A 9 -13.12 29.90 11.21
C THR A 9 -12.31 29.10 12.23
N ALA A 10 -12.64 29.19 13.53
CA ALA A 10 -11.98 28.40 14.58
C ALA A 10 -12.36 26.91 14.50
N ALA A 11 -13.60 26.58 14.12
CA ALA A 11 -14.04 25.19 13.94
C ALA A 11 -13.43 24.57 12.67
N ALA A 12 -13.24 25.35 11.60
CA ALA A 12 -12.58 24.89 10.39
C ALA A 12 -11.06 24.67 10.57
N LEU A 13 -10.42 25.47 11.46
CA LEU A 13 -8.99 25.34 11.77
C LEU A 13 -8.67 24.14 12.70
N LEU A 14 -9.65 23.60 13.40
CA LEU A 14 -9.49 22.41 14.25
C LEU A 14 -9.64 21.08 13.47
N ALA A 15 -10.12 21.12 12.25
CA ALA A 15 -10.33 19.95 11.39
C ALA A 15 -9.13 19.59 10.48
N THR A 16 -8.01 20.34 10.52
CA THR A 16 -6.99 20.28 9.47
C THR A 16 -5.62 19.75 9.86
N ASN A 17 -5.43 19.15 11.04
CA ASN A 17 -4.09 18.63 11.40
C ASN A 17 -4.17 17.24 12.07
N CYS A 18 -4.67 16.22 11.36
CA CYS A 18 -4.27 14.85 11.65
C CYS A 18 -2.93 14.62 10.94
N PHE A 19 -1.82 14.80 11.64
CA PHE A 19 -0.50 14.33 11.21
C PHE A 19 -0.32 12.91 11.70
N ALA A 20 0.56 12.13 11.04
CA ALA A 20 1.02 10.88 11.62
C ALA A 20 1.55 11.14 13.04
N GLU A 21 1.18 10.28 14.00
CA GLU A 21 1.57 10.44 15.39
C GLU A 21 3.08 10.28 15.59
N SER A 22 3.69 9.38 14.82
CA SER A 22 5.13 9.13 14.88
C SER A 22 5.66 8.50 13.60
N TYR A 23 6.96 8.70 13.37
CA TYR A 23 7.74 8.06 12.32
C TYR A 23 8.95 7.36 12.94
N ILE A 24 9.21 6.14 12.51
CA ILE A 24 10.35 5.33 12.96
C ILE A 24 11.18 4.97 11.73
N PRO A 25 12.50 5.30 11.69
CA PRO A 25 13.40 4.75 10.68
C PRO A 25 13.42 3.23 10.75
N PHE A 26 13.25 2.56 9.62
CA PHE A 26 13.09 1.11 9.57
C PHE A 26 13.87 0.52 8.39
N SER A 27 15.19 0.54 8.51
CA SER A 27 16.11 0.14 7.44
C SER A 27 16.83 -1.15 7.75
N TYR A 28 17.15 -1.92 6.72
CA TYR A 28 17.91 -3.16 6.83
C TYR A 28 19.35 -2.85 7.26
N PRO A 29 19.83 -3.41 8.39
CA PRO A 29 21.17 -3.06 8.90
C PRO A 29 22.30 -3.39 7.94
N ASP A 30 22.21 -4.52 7.22
CA ASP A 30 23.25 -4.97 6.29
C ASP A 30 23.20 -4.27 4.92
N ALA A 31 22.29 -3.31 4.70
CA ALA A 31 22.37 -2.41 3.56
C ALA A 31 23.63 -1.53 3.59
N ALA A 32 24.28 -1.40 4.76
CA ALA A 32 25.60 -0.76 4.94
C ALA A 32 25.67 0.66 4.31
N GLY A 33 24.65 1.47 4.52
CA GLY A 33 24.53 2.81 3.93
C GLY A 33 23.91 2.83 2.53
N GLY A 34 23.48 1.70 2.00
CA GLY A 34 22.68 1.58 0.79
C GLY A 34 21.20 1.82 1.05
N SER A 35 20.35 1.49 0.08
CA SER A 35 18.92 1.73 0.16
C SER A 35 18.13 0.58 0.79
N THR A 36 16.99 0.90 1.40
CA THR A 36 16.00 -0.07 1.89
C THR A 36 14.60 0.37 1.49
N TYR A 37 13.84 -0.55 0.88
CA TYR A 37 12.44 -0.35 0.50
C TYR A 37 11.59 -1.40 1.21
N LEU A 38 10.60 -0.96 1.98
CA LEU A 38 9.62 -1.83 2.62
C LEU A 38 8.39 -1.90 1.72
N THR A 39 8.10 -3.06 1.16
CA THR A 39 7.12 -3.22 0.07
C THR A 39 5.94 -4.11 0.42
N GLY A 40 5.98 -4.78 1.56
CA GLY A 40 4.88 -5.63 2.01
C GLY A 40 4.93 -5.89 3.50
N VAL A 41 3.74 -6.01 4.12
CA VAL A 41 3.61 -6.32 5.55
C VAL A 41 2.42 -7.22 5.81
N ARG A 42 2.56 -8.12 6.80
CA ARG A 42 1.47 -8.97 7.29
C ARG A 42 1.69 -9.33 8.76
N GLY A 43 0.62 -9.33 9.55
CA GLY A 43 0.68 -9.77 10.95
C GLY A 43 1.07 -11.23 11.11
N VAL A 44 1.76 -11.55 12.20
CA VAL A 44 2.10 -12.92 12.58
C VAL A 44 0.88 -13.58 13.24
N SER A 45 0.39 -14.68 12.66
CA SER A 45 -0.80 -15.38 13.18
C SER A 45 -0.57 -15.92 14.58
N GLY A 46 -1.48 -15.58 15.50
CA GLY A 46 -1.39 -16.00 16.91
C GLY A 46 -0.29 -15.30 17.72
N GLY A 47 0.44 -14.36 17.12
CA GLY A 47 1.40 -13.50 17.80
C GLY A 47 0.75 -12.25 18.42
N PRO A 48 1.52 -11.45 19.19
CA PRO A 48 1.10 -10.10 19.57
C PRO A 48 0.74 -9.25 18.35
N SER A 49 -0.15 -8.26 18.52
CA SER A 49 -0.66 -7.42 17.43
C SER A 49 0.41 -6.57 16.74
N ASP A 50 1.53 -6.31 17.44
CA ASP A 50 2.66 -5.58 16.87
C ASP A 50 3.67 -6.47 16.12
N GLN A 51 3.52 -7.80 16.17
CA GLN A 51 4.42 -8.73 15.49
C GLN A 51 4.02 -8.92 14.04
N VAL A 52 4.95 -8.64 13.14
CA VAL A 52 4.72 -8.67 11.70
C VAL A 52 5.83 -9.43 10.95
N TYR A 53 5.46 -9.89 9.76
CA TYR A 53 6.37 -10.18 8.66
C TYR A 53 6.39 -8.97 7.73
N ILE A 54 7.59 -8.52 7.36
CA ILE A 54 7.79 -7.50 6.32
C ILE A 54 8.63 -8.12 5.21
N SER A 55 8.31 -7.78 3.98
CA SER A 55 9.14 -8.06 2.80
C SER A 55 9.57 -6.75 2.14
N GLY A 56 10.62 -6.82 1.35
CA GLY A 56 11.12 -5.65 0.68
C GLY A 56 12.34 -5.93 -0.17
N VAL A 57 13.02 -4.85 -0.53
CA VAL A 57 14.29 -4.89 -1.25
C VAL A 57 15.31 -3.98 -0.56
N TYR A 58 16.57 -4.33 -0.72
CA TYR A 58 17.69 -3.47 -0.35
C TYR A 58 18.75 -3.47 -1.44
N THR A 59 19.51 -2.41 -1.50
CA THR A 59 20.68 -2.32 -2.37
C THR A 59 21.87 -1.95 -1.50
N PRO A 60 22.87 -2.84 -1.32
CA PRO A 60 24.08 -2.48 -0.61
C PRO A 60 24.80 -1.31 -1.30
N LEU A 61 25.45 -0.45 -0.53
CA LEU A 61 26.18 0.68 -1.07
C LEU A 61 27.21 0.21 -2.12
N GLY A 62 27.16 0.81 -3.31
CA GLY A 62 28.04 0.48 -4.43
C GLY A 62 27.66 -0.79 -5.20
N SER A 63 26.55 -1.46 -4.86
CA SER A 63 25.98 -2.56 -5.64
C SER A 63 25.16 -2.04 -6.80
N ALA A 64 25.21 -2.73 -7.94
CA ALA A 64 24.35 -2.43 -9.10
C ALA A 64 23.01 -3.18 -9.08
N GLY A 65 22.85 -4.20 -8.23
CA GLY A 65 21.66 -5.06 -8.17
C GLY A 65 20.93 -4.96 -6.85
N THR A 66 19.61 -5.04 -6.88
CA THR A 66 18.77 -5.12 -5.69
C THR A 66 18.68 -6.53 -5.16
N GLN A 67 18.52 -6.68 -3.87
CA GLN A 67 18.35 -7.95 -3.17
C GLN A 67 17.05 -7.95 -2.38
N GLY A 68 16.38 -9.09 -2.36
CA GLY A 68 15.18 -9.29 -1.56
C GLY A 68 15.50 -9.37 -0.06
N LEU A 69 14.62 -8.84 0.76
CA LEU A 69 14.72 -8.94 2.22
C LEU A 69 13.40 -9.41 2.83
N THR A 70 13.53 -10.01 4.01
CA THR A 70 12.41 -10.31 4.90
C THR A 70 12.77 -9.92 6.33
N TYR A 71 11.72 -9.61 7.11
CA TYR A 71 11.83 -9.26 8.52
C TYR A 71 10.74 -9.97 9.31
N GLN A 72 11.06 -10.35 10.54
CA GLN A 72 10.09 -10.80 11.54
C GLN A 72 10.37 -10.13 12.87
N GLY A 73 9.39 -9.39 13.38
CA GLY A 73 9.53 -8.71 14.66
C GLY A 73 8.45 -7.68 14.89
N SER A 74 8.67 -6.79 15.88
CA SER A 74 7.74 -5.70 16.19
C SER A 74 7.76 -4.63 15.09
N ILE A 75 6.56 -4.19 14.67
CA ILE A 75 6.38 -3.06 13.74
C ILE A 75 6.65 -1.70 14.39
N THR A 76 6.61 -1.64 15.72
CA THR A 76 6.82 -0.41 16.50
C THR A 76 8.28 -0.17 16.87
N SER A 77 9.16 -1.11 16.54
CA SER A 77 10.61 -1.00 16.77
C SER A 77 11.38 -1.87 15.79
N ASN A 78 12.52 -1.39 15.31
CA ASN A 78 13.39 -2.15 14.41
C ASN A 78 14.27 -3.17 15.17
N THR A 79 13.67 -3.99 16.04
CA THR A 79 14.40 -4.92 16.92
C THR A 79 14.20 -6.40 16.57
N GLY A 80 13.58 -6.70 15.43
CA GLY A 80 13.35 -8.06 14.97
C GLY A 80 14.54 -8.67 14.22
N SER A 81 14.28 -9.80 13.59
CA SER A 81 15.25 -10.54 12.78
C SER A 81 15.08 -10.19 11.31
N TRP A 82 16.18 -9.77 10.68
CA TRP A 82 16.27 -9.48 9.27
C TRP A 82 16.99 -10.60 8.53
N TYR A 83 16.56 -10.86 7.30
CA TYR A 83 17.16 -11.87 6.44
C TYR A 83 17.22 -11.38 5.00
N ALA A 84 18.32 -11.66 4.30
CA ALA A 84 18.37 -11.58 2.85
C ALA A 84 17.67 -12.81 2.26
N LEU A 85 16.72 -12.59 1.35
CA LEU A 85 15.96 -13.64 0.69
C LEU A 85 15.97 -13.41 -0.83
N ASN A 86 16.88 -14.10 -1.50
CA ASN A 86 17.07 -13.95 -2.95
C ASN A 86 16.63 -15.20 -3.69
N TYR A 87 16.04 -15.01 -4.88
CA TYR A 87 15.80 -16.11 -5.80
C TYR A 87 17.13 -16.75 -6.22
N PRO A 88 17.32 -18.04 -5.99
CA PRO A 88 18.62 -18.68 -6.22
C PRO A 88 18.93 -18.93 -7.71
N GLY A 89 17.94 -18.72 -8.59
CA GLY A 89 18.03 -19.14 -9.98
C GLY A 89 17.81 -20.63 -10.19
N ASP A 90 17.81 -21.03 -11.44
CA ASP A 90 17.72 -22.43 -11.88
C ASP A 90 19.10 -23.01 -12.32
N GLY A 91 20.16 -22.24 -12.11
CA GLY A 91 21.54 -22.60 -12.49
C GLY A 91 21.87 -22.34 -13.96
N VAL A 92 20.92 -21.82 -14.75
CA VAL A 92 21.13 -21.52 -16.19
C VAL A 92 21.56 -20.06 -16.38
N GLU A 93 20.93 -19.13 -15.66
CA GLU A 93 21.20 -17.71 -15.78
C GLU A 93 21.68 -17.08 -14.46
N THR A 94 22.52 -16.05 -14.58
CA THR A 94 22.94 -15.28 -13.42
C THR A 94 21.80 -14.35 -12.97
N ILE A 95 21.36 -14.48 -11.72
CA ILE A 95 20.39 -13.56 -11.12
C ILE A 95 21.09 -12.26 -10.79
N THR A 96 20.55 -11.15 -11.28
CA THR A 96 21.12 -9.82 -11.07
C THR A 96 20.30 -8.98 -10.10
N SER A 97 19.04 -9.32 -9.88
CA SER A 97 18.15 -8.61 -8.96
C SER A 97 17.05 -9.54 -8.44
N THR A 98 16.65 -9.36 -7.18
CA THR A 98 15.45 -9.95 -6.59
C THR A 98 14.69 -8.84 -5.89
N ALA A 99 13.40 -8.66 -6.21
CA ALA A 99 12.49 -7.76 -5.54
C ALA A 99 11.35 -8.57 -4.91
N LEU A 100 11.12 -8.39 -3.60
CA LEU A 100 10.07 -9.08 -2.86
C LEU A 100 9.00 -8.07 -2.46
N TYR A 101 7.73 -8.51 -2.52
CA TYR A 101 6.55 -7.71 -2.19
C TYR A 101 5.69 -8.47 -1.16
N GLY A 102 4.40 -8.21 -1.11
CA GLY A 102 3.48 -8.64 -0.07
C GLY A 102 3.71 -10.04 0.51
N PRO A 103 4.02 -10.16 1.80
CA PRO A 103 4.08 -11.44 2.49
C PRO A 103 2.68 -11.91 2.87
N ASN A 104 2.51 -13.23 3.01
CA ASN A 104 1.35 -13.83 3.65
C ASN A 104 1.80 -14.86 4.69
N ASN A 105 1.05 -14.98 5.77
CA ASN A 105 1.33 -15.92 6.85
C ASN A 105 0.80 -17.31 6.49
N LEU A 106 1.64 -18.33 6.56
CA LEU A 106 1.28 -19.75 6.35
C LEU A 106 1.29 -20.56 7.65
N GLY A 107 1.31 -19.90 8.82
CA GLY A 107 1.42 -20.57 10.11
C GLY A 107 2.86 -20.96 10.45
N ALA A 108 3.43 -21.94 9.79
CA ALA A 108 4.83 -22.39 10.02
C ALA A 108 5.88 -21.61 9.20
N GLY A 109 5.46 -20.63 8.42
CA GLY A 109 6.34 -19.84 7.54
C GLY A 109 5.57 -18.74 6.84
N ILE A 110 6.15 -18.23 5.78
CA ILE A 110 5.58 -17.17 4.96
C ILE A 110 5.47 -17.61 3.49
N ARG A 111 4.53 -17.00 2.78
CA ARG A 111 4.55 -16.90 1.33
C ARG A 111 4.88 -15.46 0.98
N VAL A 112 5.86 -15.27 0.11
CA VAL A 112 6.23 -13.94 -0.41
C VAL A 112 6.20 -14.00 -1.92
N VAL A 113 5.67 -12.97 -2.55
CA VAL A 113 5.70 -12.85 -4.01
C VAL A 113 6.64 -11.73 -4.43
N GLY A 114 6.98 -11.69 -5.71
CA GLY A 114 7.90 -10.68 -6.22
C GLY A 114 8.30 -10.88 -7.65
N SER A 115 9.47 -10.37 -7.99
CA SER A 115 10.13 -10.58 -9.28
C SER A 115 11.64 -10.72 -9.14
N TYR A 116 12.28 -11.21 -10.20
CA TYR A 116 13.73 -11.23 -10.35
C TYR A 116 14.14 -10.85 -11.77
N LYS A 117 15.40 -10.45 -11.92
CA LYS A 117 16.02 -10.17 -13.21
C LYS A 117 17.25 -11.04 -13.43
N THR A 118 17.57 -11.31 -14.70
CA THR A 118 18.71 -12.14 -15.09
C THR A 118 19.65 -11.43 -16.05
N GLY A 119 20.95 -11.70 -15.94
CA GLY A 119 21.97 -11.19 -16.86
C GLY A 119 21.90 -9.66 -17.02
N THR A 120 21.81 -9.20 -18.27
CA THR A 120 21.65 -7.78 -18.63
C THR A 120 20.19 -7.43 -18.95
N SER A 121 19.25 -8.35 -18.77
CA SER A 121 17.84 -8.13 -19.07
C SER A 121 17.23 -7.16 -18.06
N ALA A 122 16.50 -6.17 -18.55
CA ALA A 122 15.67 -5.32 -17.71
C ALA A 122 14.32 -5.96 -17.36
N ALA A 123 13.97 -7.10 -17.99
CA ALA A 123 12.70 -7.78 -17.83
C ALA A 123 12.54 -8.37 -16.43
N ASP A 124 11.38 -8.16 -15.83
CA ASP A 124 10.98 -8.76 -14.58
C ASP A 124 10.29 -10.11 -14.81
N ILE A 125 10.74 -11.12 -14.10
CA ILE A 125 10.13 -12.44 -14.07
C ILE A 125 9.54 -12.67 -12.69
N GLY A 126 8.24 -12.87 -12.61
CA GLY A 126 7.54 -13.06 -11.33
C GLY A 126 8.00 -14.30 -10.58
N VAL A 127 8.00 -14.24 -9.27
CA VAL A 127 8.31 -15.37 -8.38
C VAL A 127 7.39 -15.40 -7.17
N MET A 128 7.29 -16.59 -6.60
CA MET A 128 6.68 -16.84 -5.30
C MET A 128 7.60 -17.73 -4.47
N TYR A 129 7.81 -17.36 -3.23
CA TYR A 129 8.53 -18.15 -2.24
C TYR A 129 7.56 -18.66 -1.16
N GLU A 130 7.72 -19.90 -0.75
CA GLU A 130 7.03 -20.48 0.40
C GLU A 130 8.03 -21.20 1.30
N GLY A 131 8.07 -20.82 2.58
CA GLY A 131 9.01 -21.41 3.52
C GLY A 131 9.24 -20.57 4.77
N PRO A 132 10.29 -20.89 5.55
CA PRO A 132 10.70 -20.10 6.70
C PRO A 132 11.06 -18.65 6.30
N VAL A 133 10.81 -17.68 7.18
CA VAL A 133 11.15 -16.26 6.95
C VAL A 133 12.64 -16.06 6.67
N SER A 134 13.50 -16.94 7.21
CA SER A 134 14.95 -16.94 6.98
C SER A 134 15.39 -17.38 5.58
N GLY A 135 14.47 -17.88 4.76
CA GLY A 135 14.79 -18.41 3.43
C GLY A 135 15.37 -19.83 3.39
N ILE A 136 15.70 -20.40 4.52
CA ILE A 136 16.38 -21.72 4.59
C ILE A 136 15.34 -22.83 4.39
N GLY A 137 15.51 -23.62 3.31
CA GLY A 137 14.68 -24.80 3.05
C GLY A 137 13.31 -24.51 2.46
N GLY A 138 13.08 -23.28 1.98
CA GLY A 138 11.85 -22.94 1.29
C GLY A 138 11.85 -23.31 -0.21
N THR A 139 10.72 -23.13 -0.85
CA THR A 139 10.49 -23.46 -2.25
C THR A 139 10.16 -22.20 -3.04
N TRP A 140 10.75 -22.11 -4.24
CA TRP A 140 10.49 -21.04 -5.19
C TRP A 140 9.68 -21.53 -6.39
N THR A 141 8.70 -20.75 -6.79
CA THR A 141 7.88 -20.98 -7.99
C THR A 141 7.98 -19.78 -8.91
N LYS A 142 8.28 -20.00 -10.21
CA LYS A 142 8.23 -18.93 -11.22
C LYS A 142 6.77 -18.62 -11.56
N LEU A 143 6.48 -17.34 -11.62
CA LEU A 143 5.18 -16.78 -12.00
C LEU A 143 5.35 -15.95 -13.28
N GLN A 144 5.11 -16.54 -14.43
CA GLN A 144 5.27 -15.87 -15.71
C GLN A 144 3.99 -16.00 -16.53
N VAL A 145 3.38 -14.86 -16.86
CA VAL A 145 2.28 -14.83 -17.82
C VAL A 145 2.82 -15.17 -19.21
N SER A 146 2.17 -16.09 -19.90
CA SER A 146 2.63 -16.54 -21.21
C SER A 146 2.66 -15.41 -22.24
N GLY A 147 3.82 -15.19 -22.85
CA GLY A 147 4.02 -14.14 -23.84
C GLY A 147 4.22 -12.73 -23.26
N SER A 148 4.30 -12.59 -21.94
CA SER A 148 4.63 -11.30 -21.33
C SER A 148 6.11 -10.95 -21.48
N ILE A 149 6.40 -9.65 -21.53
CA ILE A 149 7.75 -9.09 -21.42
C ILE A 149 8.13 -9.02 -19.94
N ASN A 150 7.22 -8.49 -19.10
CA ASN A 150 7.37 -8.41 -17.67
C ASN A 150 6.22 -9.14 -16.97
N THR A 151 6.50 -9.73 -15.83
CA THR A 151 5.50 -10.19 -14.87
C THR A 151 5.99 -9.87 -13.46
N ILE A 152 5.21 -9.12 -12.69
CA ILE A 152 5.54 -8.74 -11.32
C ILE A 152 4.35 -9.12 -10.43
N ALA A 153 4.58 -9.96 -9.42
CA ALA A 153 3.57 -10.26 -8.42
C ALA A 153 3.77 -9.34 -7.21
N HIS A 154 2.73 -8.56 -6.86
CA HIS A 154 2.82 -7.52 -5.83
C HIS A 154 2.28 -7.94 -4.47
N SER A 155 1.25 -8.78 -4.42
CA SER A 155 0.65 -9.18 -3.15
C SER A 155 0.03 -10.56 -3.25
N ASN A 156 -0.16 -11.22 -2.09
CA ASN A 156 -0.86 -12.48 -2.02
C ASN A 156 -1.66 -12.61 -0.71
N TYR A 157 -2.78 -13.30 -0.79
CA TYR A 157 -3.58 -13.70 0.37
C TYR A 157 -4.36 -14.98 0.08
N GLY A 158 -4.49 -15.87 1.07
CA GLY A 158 -5.18 -17.14 0.89
C GLY A 158 -4.60 -17.94 -0.27
N ASN A 159 -5.41 -18.22 -1.27
CA ASN A 159 -5.04 -18.98 -2.47
C ASN A 159 -4.80 -18.11 -3.71
N LEU A 160 -4.72 -16.81 -3.57
CA LEU A 160 -4.53 -15.89 -4.69
C LEU A 160 -3.27 -15.05 -4.53
N ALA A 161 -2.62 -14.77 -5.65
CA ALA A 161 -1.64 -13.69 -5.80
C ALA A 161 -2.11 -12.73 -6.89
N VAL A 162 -1.76 -11.46 -6.75
CA VAL A 162 -2.09 -10.39 -7.70
C VAL A 162 -0.84 -9.63 -8.11
N GLY A 163 -0.91 -9.00 -9.26
CA GLY A 163 0.18 -8.21 -9.80
C GLY A 163 -0.15 -7.63 -11.16
N ASN A 164 0.88 -7.31 -11.91
CA ASN A 164 0.76 -6.87 -13.29
C ASN A 164 1.73 -7.59 -14.24
N TYR A 165 1.41 -7.55 -15.50
CA TYR A 165 2.26 -8.00 -16.59
C TYR A 165 2.16 -7.03 -17.77
N ASP A 166 3.20 -7.04 -18.62
CA ASP A 166 3.25 -6.23 -19.82
C ASP A 166 3.48 -7.14 -21.03
N THR A 167 2.71 -6.94 -22.09
CA THR A 167 2.94 -7.56 -23.40
C THR A 167 3.67 -6.64 -24.35
N GLN A 168 3.65 -5.34 -24.08
CA GLN A 168 4.40 -4.27 -24.72
C GLN A 168 5.04 -3.40 -23.65
N LEU A 169 5.98 -2.54 -23.98
CA LEU A 169 6.52 -1.57 -23.07
C LEU A 169 5.40 -0.59 -22.65
N ASP A 170 5.36 -0.25 -21.38
CA ASP A 170 4.46 0.72 -20.76
C ASP A 170 2.96 0.34 -20.80
N GLU A 171 2.65 -0.96 -20.85
CA GLU A 171 1.30 -1.48 -20.81
C GLU A 171 1.07 -2.30 -19.53
N GLY A 172 0.73 -1.71 -18.43
CA GLY A 172 0.35 -2.48 -17.24
C GLY A 172 -1.00 -3.19 -17.40
N ARG A 173 -1.05 -4.52 -17.20
CA ARG A 173 -2.28 -5.34 -17.11
C ARG A 173 -2.31 -6.09 -15.80
N ALA A 174 -3.34 -5.86 -14.99
CA ALA A 174 -3.48 -6.58 -13.74
C ALA A 174 -3.89 -8.03 -13.96
N PHE A 175 -3.29 -8.93 -13.18
CA PHE A 175 -3.64 -10.35 -13.14
C PHE A 175 -4.04 -10.80 -11.74
N VAL A 176 -4.79 -11.90 -11.71
CA VAL A 176 -5.00 -12.75 -10.55
C VAL A 176 -4.43 -14.13 -10.85
N TYR A 177 -3.54 -14.62 -10.00
CA TYR A 177 -2.97 -15.97 -10.08
C TYR A 177 -3.60 -16.86 -9.02
N ASN A 178 -4.25 -17.95 -9.44
CA ASN A 178 -4.75 -18.97 -8.55
C ASN A 178 -3.62 -19.96 -8.22
N ILE A 179 -3.17 -19.93 -6.97
CA ILE A 179 -1.99 -20.68 -6.52
C ILE A 179 -2.21 -22.18 -6.59
N ASN A 180 -3.38 -22.66 -6.18
CA ASN A 180 -3.70 -24.10 -6.23
C ASN A 180 -3.88 -24.62 -7.66
N ALA A 181 -4.45 -23.81 -8.54
CA ALA A 181 -4.66 -24.18 -9.94
C ALA A 181 -3.41 -23.96 -10.81
N GLY A 182 -2.46 -23.14 -10.35
CA GLY A 182 -1.28 -22.76 -11.13
C GLY A 182 -1.64 -21.94 -12.39
N SER A 183 -2.70 -21.12 -12.35
CA SER A 183 -3.23 -20.43 -13.53
C SER A 183 -3.43 -18.95 -13.31
N PHE A 184 -3.17 -18.18 -14.36
CA PHE A 184 -3.41 -16.74 -14.44
C PHE A 184 -4.76 -16.44 -15.07
N SER A 185 -5.38 -15.35 -14.64
CA SER A 185 -6.50 -14.69 -15.29
C SER A 185 -6.32 -13.17 -15.21
N ASP A 186 -6.82 -12.45 -16.21
CA ASP A 186 -6.83 -10.99 -16.19
C ASP A 186 -7.85 -10.51 -15.14
N LEU A 187 -7.46 -9.48 -14.39
CA LEU A 187 -8.41 -8.73 -13.57
C LEU A 187 -9.14 -7.74 -14.48
N THR A 188 -10.43 -7.90 -14.63
CA THR A 188 -11.28 -7.07 -15.49
C THR A 188 -12.36 -6.38 -14.69
N PHE A 189 -12.82 -5.21 -15.15
CA PHE A 189 -13.85 -4.41 -14.49
C PHE A 189 -15.09 -4.29 -15.37
N SER A 190 -16.27 -4.50 -14.79
CA SER A 190 -17.53 -4.38 -15.53
C SER A 190 -17.76 -2.95 -16.00
N GLY A 191 -17.88 -2.76 -17.31
CA GLY A 191 -18.16 -1.45 -17.93
C GLY A 191 -16.99 -0.48 -17.98
N ILE A 192 -15.78 -0.91 -17.58
CA ILE A 192 -14.56 -0.09 -17.58
C ILE A 192 -13.48 -0.85 -18.34
N THR A 193 -12.83 -0.17 -19.29
CA THR A 193 -11.69 -0.70 -20.02
C THR A 193 -10.51 0.23 -19.84
N PRO A 194 -9.63 -0.04 -18.84
CA PRO A 194 -8.42 0.76 -18.64
C PRO A 194 -7.44 0.61 -19.82
N THR A 195 -6.62 1.62 -20.06
CA THR A 195 -5.46 1.52 -20.94
C THR A 195 -4.24 0.92 -20.23
N SER A 196 -4.15 1.13 -18.92
CA SER A 196 -3.16 0.52 -18.05
C SER A 196 -3.80 0.31 -16.66
N TRP A 197 -3.51 -0.81 -16.02
CA TRP A 197 -3.94 -1.06 -14.64
C TRP A 197 -3.03 -2.09 -13.95
N THR A 198 -2.91 -1.97 -12.64
CA THR A 198 -2.13 -2.87 -11.80
C THR A 198 -2.92 -3.27 -10.58
N ALA A 199 -2.62 -4.44 -10.00
CA ALA A 199 -3.16 -4.89 -8.72
C ALA A 199 -2.00 -5.00 -7.73
N TYR A 200 -1.92 -4.06 -6.78
CA TYR A 200 -0.82 -3.99 -5.81
C TYR A 200 -1.17 -4.67 -4.50
N GLY A 201 -2.43 -4.60 -4.06
CA GLY A 201 -2.88 -5.14 -2.80
C GLY A 201 -4.03 -6.14 -2.93
N ILE A 202 -4.05 -7.16 -2.07
CA ILE A 202 -5.15 -8.12 -1.95
C ILE A 202 -5.43 -8.42 -0.48
N TRP A 203 -6.71 -8.49 -0.14
CA TRP A 203 -7.20 -8.91 1.17
C TRP A 203 -8.29 -9.97 1.01
N GLN A 204 -8.26 -11.00 1.86
CA GLN A 204 -9.33 -12.01 1.93
C GLN A 204 -10.26 -11.70 3.11
N ASN A 205 -11.53 -11.51 2.82
CA ASN A 205 -12.56 -11.35 3.84
C ASN A 205 -12.83 -12.67 4.59
N PRO A 206 -13.38 -12.62 5.81
CA PRO A 206 -13.74 -13.82 6.58
C PRO A 206 -14.70 -14.77 5.87
N ASN A 207 -15.54 -14.26 4.95
CA ASN A 207 -16.46 -15.07 4.14
C ASN A 207 -15.81 -15.76 2.93
N GLY A 208 -14.49 -15.56 2.74
CA GLY A 208 -13.72 -16.15 1.65
C GLY A 208 -13.68 -15.33 0.34
N SER A 209 -14.46 -14.24 0.23
CA SER A 209 -14.34 -13.31 -0.89
C SER A 209 -13.05 -12.48 -0.77
N TYR A 210 -12.66 -11.82 -1.85
CA TYR A 210 -11.45 -11.00 -1.88
C TYR A 210 -11.77 -9.55 -2.21
N VAL A 211 -10.90 -8.67 -1.75
CA VAL A 211 -10.86 -7.27 -2.15
C VAL A 211 -9.47 -7.01 -2.72
N ILE A 212 -9.43 -6.38 -3.91
CA ILE A 212 -8.20 -6.04 -4.61
C ILE A 212 -8.13 -4.52 -4.73
N ALA A 213 -6.95 -3.97 -4.49
CA ALA A 213 -6.64 -2.55 -4.64
C ALA A 213 -5.46 -2.37 -5.59
N GLY A 214 -5.42 -1.23 -6.26
CA GLY A 214 -4.35 -0.90 -7.19
C GLY A 214 -4.54 0.44 -7.86
N GLY A 215 -3.96 0.60 -9.03
CA GLY A 215 -4.07 1.81 -9.85
C GLY A 215 -4.49 1.52 -11.28
N PHE A 216 -5.04 2.51 -11.95
CA PHE A 216 -5.44 2.42 -13.36
C PHE A 216 -5.43 3.78 -14.05
N SER A 217 -5.38 3.73 -15.40
CA SER A 217 -5.58 4.90 -16.28
C SER A 217 -6.57 4.56 -17.37
N LEU A 218 -7.44 5.51 -17.72
CA LEU A 218 -8.40 5.39 -18.84
C LEU A 218 -7.85 5.94 -20.15
N THR A 219 -6.82 6.73 -20.09
CA THR A 219 -6.11 7.30 -21.25
C THR A 219 -4.62 6.98 -21.10
N PRO A 220 -3.86 6.89 -22.21
CA PRO A 220 -2.43 6.74 -22.10
C PRO A 220 -1.86 7.89 -21.26
N SER A 221 -1.20 7.55 -20.16
CA SER A 221 -0.59 8.50 -19.22
C SER A 221 0.93 8.49 -19.43
N VAL A 222 1.53 9.66 -19.45
CA VAL A 222 2.99 9.81 -19.47
C VAL A 222 3.61 9.73 -18.08
N THR A 223 2.76 9.76 -17.03
CA THR A 223 3.14 9.72 -15.62
C THR A 223 2.81 8.40 -14.93
N GLY A 224 2.28 7.41 -15.67
CA GLY A 224 1.87 6.11 -15.13
C GLY A 224 0.37 6.01 -14.83
N LEU A 225 0.02 5.56 -13.63
CA LEU A 225 -1.37 5.38 -13.22
C LEU A 225 -1.95 6.69 -12.67
N ASP A 226 -3.19 7.00 -13.03
CA ASP A 226 -3.81 8.30 -12.74
C ASP A 226 -4.82 8.25 -11.59
N GLN A 227 -5.29 7.04 -11.23
CA GLN A 227 -6.31 6.84 -10.20
C GLN A 227 -6.09 5.54 -9.43
N GLY A 228 -6.37 5.58 -8.12
CA GLY A 228 -6.50 4.38 -7.32
C GLY A 228 -7.85 3.69 -7.56
N TYR A 229 -7.93 2.39 -7.32
CA TYR A 229 -9.19 1.66 -7.28
C TYR A 229 -9.23 0.62 -6.16
N ILE A 230 -10.45 0.27 -5.77
CA ILE A 230 -10.76 -0.88 -4.94
C ILE A 230 -11.91 -1.65 -5.60
N VAL A 231 -11.87 -2.98 -5.53
CA VAL A 231 -12.86 -3.84 -6.17
C VAL A 231 -13.05 -5.14 -5.40
N ASP A 232 -14.27 -5.65 -5.32
CA ASP A 232 -14.55 -6.99 -4.84
C ASP A 232 -14.22 -8.01 -5.93
N TYR A 233 -13.65 -9.15 -5.54
CA TYR A 233 -13.31 -10.26 -6.45
C TYR A 233 -13.81 -11.59 -5.90
N ASP A 234 -14.56 -12.30 -6.72
CA ASP A 234 -15.01 -13.67 -6.44
C ASP A 234 -14.09 -14.68 -7.12
N ALA A 235 -13.33 -15.41 -6.32
CA ALA A 235 -12.38 -16.41 -6.82
C ALA A 235 -13.05 -17.64 -7.47
N ALA A 236 -14.33 -17.90 -7.18
CA ALA A 236 -15.05 -19.05 -7.76
C ALA A 236 -15.52 -18.76 -9.20
N THR A 237 -15.89 -17.51 -9.47
CA THR A 237 -16.38 -17.08 -10.79
C THR A 237 -15.33 -16.35 -11.61
N GLY A 238 -14.28 -15.82 -10.97
CA GLY A 238 -13.28 -14.96 -11.61
C GLY A 238 -13.81 -13.55 -11.93
N LEU A 239 -14.94 -13.15 -11.35
CA LEU A 239 -15.59 -11.87 -11.63
C LEU A 239 -15.29 -10.84 -10.56
N SER A 240 -15.14 -9.59 -11.00
CA SER A 240 -15.08 -8.42 -10.13
C SER A 240 -16.44 -7.73 -10.03
N SER A 241 -16.68 -7.06 -8.89
CA SER A 241 -17.88 -6.27 -8.63
C SER A 241 -17.56 -5.09 -7.70
N ASN A 242 -18.50 -4.15 -7.53
CA ASN A 242 -18.33 -3.00 -6.64
C ASN A 242 -17.07 -2.17 -6.91
N PHE A 243 -16.66 -2.05 -8.18
CA PHE A 243 -15.52 -1.22 -8.54
C PHE A 243 -15.75 0.23 -8.12
N ARG A 244 -14.76 0.83 -7.45
CA ARG A 244 -14.75 2.25 -7.15
C ARG A 244 -13.37 2.84 -7.38
N ALA A 245 -13.34 3.97 -8.11
CA ALA A 245 -12.15 4.78 -8.37
C ALA A 245 -11.98 5.88 -7.32
N TYR A 246 -10.73 6.24 -7.07
CA TYR A 246 -10.36 7.25 -6.09
C TYR A 246 -9.23 8.14 -6.61
N ASN A 247 -9.27 9.42 -6.20
CA ASN A 247 -8.17 10.36 -6.31
C ASN A 247 -7.91 10.92 -4.91
N PHE A 248 -6.67 11.27 -4.62
CA PHE A 248 -6.33 11.84 -3.32
C PHE A 248 -7.18 13.09 -3.02
N GLY A 249 -7.80 13.12 -1.83
CA GLY A 249 -8.71 14.19 -1.44
C GLY A 249 -10.01 14.26 -2.23
N ASP A 250 -10.40 13.20 -2.94
CA ASP A 250 -11.58 13.11 -3.81
C ASP A 250 -11.62 14.22 -4.90
N ASN A 251 -10.46 14.76 -5.28
CA ASN A 251 -10.35 15.84 -6.25
C ASN A 251 -9.38 15.50 -7.39
N PRO A 252 -9.88 15.03 -8.56
CA PRO A 252 -9.04 14.66 -9.69
C PRO A 252 -8.29 15.83 -10.32
N VAL A 253 -8.64 17.07 -9.99
CA VAL A 253 -7.96 18.28 -10.51
C VAL A 253 -6.69 18.56 -9.74
N THR A 254 -6.59 18.12 -8.49
CA THR A 254 -5.44 18.40 -7.62
C THR A 254 -4.47 17.24 -7.48
N SER A 255 -4.84 16.01 -7.87
CA SER A 255 -3.93 14.87 -7.91
C SER A 255 -3.68 14.41 -9.35
N VAL A 256 -2.39 14.26 -9.70
CA VAL A 256 -1.95 13.81 -11.03
C VAL A 256 -1.76 12.31 -11.05
N VAL A 257 -1.18 11.74 -10.00
CA VAL A 257 -1.00 10.30 -9.80
C VAL A 257 -1.53 9.94 -8.43
N SER A 258 -2.37 8.92 -8.39
CA SER A 258 -2.93 8.38 -7.14
C SER A 258 -3.26 6.92 -7.39
N HIS A 259 -2.56 6.02 -6.68
CA HIS A 259 -2.81 4.58 -6.73
C HIS A 259 -2.67 4.00 -5.33
N PHE A 260 -3.27 2.84 -5.11
CA PHE A 260 -3.17 2.12 -3.84
C PHE A 260 -2.13 0.99 -3.95
N ASP A 261 -1.07 1.06 -3.12
CA ASP A 261 -0.02 0.03 -3.05
C ASP A 261 -0.29 -1.03 -2.00
N GLY A 262 -1.02 -0.68 -0.94
CA GLY A 262 -1.31 -1.57 0.17
C GLY A 262 -2.77 -1.55 0.60
N ILE A 263 -3.25 -2.69 1.12
CA ILE A 263 -4.59 -2.84 1.70
C ILE A 263 -4.54 -3.75 2.92
N THR A 264 -5.25 -3.37 3.97
CA THR A 264 -5.55 -4.20 5.14
C THR A 264 -6.98 -3.96 5.61
N SER A 265 -7.64 -4.95 6.22
CA SER A 265 -8.93 -4.71 6.88
C SER A 265 -8.74 -3.84 8.12
N ASP A 266 -9.75 -3.03 8.43
CA ASP A 266 -9.84 -2.26 9.68
C ASP A 266 -10.36 -3.10 10.86
N GLY A 267 -10.58 -4.40 10.64
CA GLY A 267 -11.15 -5.33 11.63
C GLY A 267 -12.69 -5.33 11.67
N HIS A 268 -13.33 -4.52 10.83
CA HIS A 268 -14.79 -4.43 10.65
C HIS A 268 -15.13 -4.69 9.16
N ASP A 269 -15.94 -3.84 8.55
CA ASP A 269 -16.32 -3.96 7.15
C ASP A 269 -15.56 -2.98 6.22
N GLY A 270 -14.53 -2.32 6.75
CA GLY A 270 -13.72 -1.33 6.03
C GLY A 270 -12.29 -1.78 5.78
N PHE A 271 -11.55 -0.91 5.09
CA PHE A 271 -10.18 -1.14 4.67
C PHE A 271 -9.33 0.11 4.87
N ASN A 272 -8.13 -0.12 5.39
CA ASN A 272 -7.05 0.85 5.42
C ASN A 272 -6.17 0.63 4.19
N LEU A 273 -5.84 1.71 3.51
CA LEU A 273 -5.11 1.74 2.25
C LEU A 273 -3.95 2.74 2.35
N THR A 274 -2.94 2.53 1.55
CA THR A 274 -1.84 3.48 1.36
C THR A 274 -1.39 3.49 -0.08
N GLY A 275 -0.66 4.49 -0.47
CA GLY A 275 -0.05 4.67 -1.78
C GLY A 275 0.58 6.05 -1.89
N ASP A 276 0.77 6.49 -3.13
CA ASP A 276 1.44 7.74 -3.46
C ASP A 276 0.53 8.68 -4.23
N TRP A 277 0.74 9.96 -4.05
CA TRP A 277 0.06 11.01 -4.80
C TRP A 277 1.01 12.16 -5.11
N ILE A 278 0.74 12.85 -6.22
CA ILE A 278 1.46 14.03 -6.67
C ILE A 278 0.44 15.13 -6.88
N GLY A 279 0.71 16.33 -6.36
CA GLY A 279 -0.12 17.50 -6.59
C GLY A 279 -0.06 17.96 -8.04
N ALA A 280 -1.13 18.59 -8.53
CA ALA A 280 -1.16 19.16 -9.87
C ALA A 280 -0.10 20.27 -10.01
N GLY A 281 0.82 20.09 -10.95
CA GLY A 281 1.93 21.03 -11.19
C GLY A 281 3.17 20.77 -10.34
N GLU A 282 3.17 19.73 -9.50
CA GLU A 282 4.36 19.24 -8.80
C GLU A 282 5.10 18.21 -9.65
N SER A 283 6.38 18.03 -9.41
CA SER A 283 7.18 16.96 -10.01
C SER A 283 7.06 15.68 -9.18
N GLU A 284 7.42 14.55 -9.78
CA GLU A 284 7.49 13.26 -9.05
C GLU A 284 8.44 13.32 -7.84
N GLU A 285 9.43 14.21 -7.86
CA GLU A 285 10.33 14.47 -6.74
C GLU A 285 9.62 15.09 -5.52
N GLY A 286 8.42 15.66 -5.69
CA GLY A 286 7.54 16.16 -4.63
C GLY A 286 6.48 15.17 -4.18
N GLY A 287 6.53 13.91 -4.61
CA GLY A 287 5.56 12.87 -4.27
C GLY A 287 5.42 12.66 -2.77
N LEU A 288 4.17 12.49 -2.31
CA LEU A 288 3.84 12.24 -0.91
C LEU A 288 3.08 10.92 -0.77
N ALA A 289 3.33 10.25 0.35
CA ALA A 289 2.53 9.12 0.77
C ALA A 289 1.16 9.57 1.30
N PHE A 290 0.23 8.64 1.35
CA PHE A 290 -1.03 8.84 2.07
C PHE A 290 -1.45 7.58 2.84
N PHE A 291 -2.31 7.81 3.81
CA PHE A 291 -3.18 6.80 4.40
C PHE A 291 -4.62 7.13 4.01
N ALA A 292 -5.40 6.12 3.67
CA ALA A 292 -6.83 6.27 3.39
C ALA A 292 -7.64 5.20 4.12
N HIS A 293 -8.80 5.58 4.63
CA HIS A 293 -9.79 4.63 5.16
C HIS A 293 -11.02 4.64 4.26
N VAL A 294 -11.48 3.43 3.89
CA VAL A 294 -12.66 3.21 3.04
C VAL A 294 -13.57 2.21 3.74
N GLY A 295 -14.77 2.62 4.08
CA GLY A 295 -15.81 1.76 4.64
C GLY A 295 -16.72 1.13 3.58
N ARG A 296 -17.77 0.45 4.04
CA ARG A 296 -18.87 -0.04 3.21
C ARG A 296 -20.19 0.61 3.58
N SER A 297 -20.96 0.93 2.57
CA SER A 297 -22.36 1.36 2.70
C SER A 297 -23.25 0.15 2.98
N ALA A 298 -24.50 0.42 3.40
CA ALA A 298 -25.47 -0.64 3.70
C ALA A 298 -25.83 -1.55 2.49
N ASP A 299 -25.64 -1.06 1.26
CA ASP A 299 -25.81 -1.83 0.04
C ASP A 299 -24.57 -2.63 -0.39
N GLY A 300 -23.50 -2.59 0.41
CA GLY A 300 -22.24 -3.26 0.17
C GLY A 300 -21.24 -2.51 -0.70
N SER A 301 -21.61 -1.34 -1.26
CA SER A 301 -20.68 -0.51 -2.04
C SER A 301 -19.61 0.13 -1.15
N PHE A 302 -18.44 0.43 -1.72
CA PHE A 302 -17.39 1.16 -1.01
C PHE A 302 -17.77 2.63 -0.81
N THR A 303 -17.44 3.22 0.35
CA THR A 303 -17.70 4.64 0.66
C THR A 303 -16.67 5.56 0.01
N ALA A 304 -16.85 6.88 0.13
CA ALA A 304 -15.77 7.85 -0.07
C ALA A 304 -14.64 7.56 0.91
N ALA A 305 -13.42 7.89 0.52
CA ALA A 305 -12.25 7.69 1.37
C ALA A 305 -12.04 8.86 2.33
N GLU A 306 -11.58 8.54 3.53
CA GLU A 306 -11.02 9.51 4.47
C GLU A 306 -9.50 9.53 4.28
N TRP A 307 -8.92 10.70 4.01
CA TRP A 307 -7.54 10.83 3.56
C TRP A 307 -6.65 11.52 4.59
N LEU A 308 -5.43 11.01 4.73
CA LEU A 308 -4.36 11.64 5.48
C LEU A 308 -3.09 11.64 4.62
N SER A 309 -2.53 12.82 4.32
CA SER A 309 -1.23 12.94 3.66
C SER A 309 -0.10 12.66 4.66
N LEU A 310 0.90 11.92 4.22
CA LEU A 310 2.06 11.54 5.02
C LEU A 310 3.33 12.09 4.37
N SER A 311 4.17 12.74 5.19
CA SER A 311 5.49 13.22 4.79
C SER A 311 6.47 12.91 5.90
N TYR A 312 7.56 12.21 5.61
CA TYR A 312 8.58 11.91 6.61
C TYR A 312 9.22 13.22 7.11
N PRO A 313 9.28 13.45 8.43
CA PRO A 313 9.74 14.72 8.98
C PRO A 313 11.23 14.95 8.72
N GLY A 314 11.59 16.19 8.42
CA GLY A 314 12.97 16.64 8.20
C GLY A 314 13.05 17.68 7.10
N GLU A 315 13.86 18.73 7.32
CA GLU A 315 14.11 19.74 6.29
C GLU A 315 14.98 19.13 5.17
N GLY A 316 14.65 19.46 3.91
CA GLY A 316 15.40 19.02 2.73
C GLY A 316 15.18 17.54 2.33
N ASN A 317 14.28 16.79 3.00
CA ASN A 317 13.93 15.45 2.56
C ASN A 317 13.24 15.51 1.18
N GLY A 318 13.56 14.53 0.33
CA GLY A 318 12.88 14.27 -0.93
C GLY A 318 11.53 13.56 -0.72
N PRO A 319 11.04 12.83 -1.75
CA PRO A 319 9.73 12.20 -1.71
C PRO A 319 9.57 11.20 -0.56
N THR A 320 8.32 11.06 -0.11
CA THR A 320 7.89 10.03 0.84
C THR A 320 6.87 9.15 0.14
N SER A 321 7.09 7.84 0.12
CA SER A 321 6.23 6.85 -0.53
C SER A 321 5.60 5.93 0.51
N GLY A 322 4.32 5.58 0.32
CA GLY A 322 3.57 4.64 1.16
C GLY A 322 3.33 3.32 0.44
N ASN A 323 4.21 2.33 0.62
CA ASN A 323 4.22 1.11 -0.17
C ASN A 323 3.29 0.01 0.37
N THR A 324 3.00 0.01 1.67
CA THR A 324 2.15 -1.03 2.28
C THR A 324 1.57 -0.56 3.62
N VAL A 325 0.49 -1.19 4.06
CA VAL A 325 -0.22 -0.82 5.28
C VAL A 325 -0.61 -2.05 6.09
N TYR A 326 -0.48 -1.94 7.41
CA TYR A 326 -0.96 -2.94 8.36
C TYR A 326 -1.65 -2.23 9.52
N GLU A 327 -2.94 -2.46 9.68
CA GLU A 327 -3.78 -1.72 10.65
C GLU A 327 -3.60 -0.20 10.48
N LYS A 328 -3.06 0.48 11.49
CA LYS A 328 -2.76 1.92 11.50
C LYS A 328 -1.31 2.27 11.14
N TYR A 329 -0.52 1.30 10.68
CA TYR A 329 0.89 1.51 10.35
C TYR A 329 1.07 1.56 8.85
N VAL A 330 1.64 2.65 8.34
CA VAL A 330 2.08 2.79 6.95
C VAL A 330 3.58 2.56 6.89
N LEU A 331 3.98 1.69 5.98
CA LEU A 331 5.38 1.40 5.70
C LEU A 331 5.71 1.86 4.28
N GLY A 332 6.88 2.43 4.13
CA GLY A 332 7.33 2.92 2.84
C GLY A 332 8.78 3.37 2.86
N ILE A 333 9.09 4.34 2.02
CA ILE A 333 10.41 4.96 1.95
C ILE A 333 10.32 6.46 2.08
N TYR A 334 11.41 7.06 2.50
CA TYR A 334 11.71 8.47 2.34
C TYR A 334 13.12 8.64 1.79
N VAL A 335 13.40 9.75 1.16
CA VAL A 335 14.73 10.07 0.65
C VAL A 335 15.32 11.18 1.51
N PRO A 336 16.33 10.90 2.35
CA PRO A 336 17.04 11.95 3.09
C PRO A 336 17.73 12.92 2.14
N ASP A 337 17.94 14.19 2.57
CA ASP A 337 18.68 15.17 1.79
C ASP A 337 20.08 14.64 1.39
N GLY A 338 20.34 14.63 0.08
CA GLY A 338 21.60 14.10 -0.49
C GLY A 338 21.87 12.62 -0.21
N GLY A 339 20.88 11.86 0.31
CA GLY A 339 21.00 10.46 0.68
C GLY A 339 20.37 9.49 -0.31
N VAL A 340 20.28 8.24 0.10
CA VAL A 340 19.60 7.15 -0.62
C VAL A 340 18.31 6.78 0.10
N PRO A 341 17.31 6.19 -0.60
CA PRO A 341 16.04 5.81 0.00
C PRO A 341 16.19 4.93 1.25
N GLN A 342 15.45 5.28 2.30
CA GLN A 342 15.44 4.61 3.58
C GLN A 342 14.03 4.18 3.93
N GLY A 343 13.89 2.99 4.54
CA GLY A 343 12.61 2.50 5.03
C GLY A 343 12.12 3.28 6.26
N TYR A 344 10.81 3.42 6.37
CA TYR A 344 10.17 3.97 7.56
C TYR A 344 8.86 3.23 7.91
N VAL A 345 8.44 3.38 9.15
CA VAL A 345 7.09 3.07 9.63
C VAL A 345 6.48 4.35 10.20
N ALA A 346 5.32 4.74 9.69
CA ALA A 346 4.51 5.81 10.27
C ALA A 346 3.32 5.20 11.03
N THR A 347 3.04 5.73 12.22
CA THR A 347 1.81 5.42 12.96
C THR A 347 0.79 6.51 12.66
N VAL A 348 -0.35 6.15 12.11
CA VAL A 348 -1.45 7.10 11.86
C VAL A 348 -2.44 7.07 13.01
N PRO A 349 -3.12 8.20 13.33
CA PRO A 349 -4.20 8.22 14.30
C PRO A 349 -5.31 7.26 13.87
N GLU A 350 -5.96 6.63 14.82
CA GLU A 350 -7.14 5.83 14.55
C GLU A 350 -8.24 6.74 13.98
N ILE A 351 -8.59 6.55 12.73
CA ILE A 351 -9.70 7.24 12.09
C ILE A 351 -10.96 6.52 12.57
N ASP A 352 -11.55 7.00 13.69
CA ASP A 352 -12.86 6.56 14.16
C ASP A 352 -13.94 7.33 13.37
N PRO A 353 -14.68 6.68 12.45
CA PRO A 353 -15.75 7.32 11.70
C PRO A 353 -16.86 7.89 12.59
N ASN A 354 -16.95 7.45 13.86
CA ASN A 354 -17.87 8.01 14.84
C ASN A 354 -17.30 9.22 15.57
N SER A 355 -15.98 9.46 15.54
CA SER A 355 -15.35 10.58 16.25
C SER A 355 -15.70 11.94 15.64
N LEU A 356 -15.85 12.03 14.32
CA LEU A 356 -16.32 13.22 13.62
C LEU A 356 -17.76 13.60 14.04
N GLY A 357 -18.63 12.61 14.24
CA GLY A 357 -19.98 12.80 14.80
C GLY A 357 -19.92 13.34 16.25
N SER A 358 -19.00 12.85 17.04
CA SER A 358 -18.81 13.26 18.46
C SER A 358 -18.25 14.68 18.59
N VAL A 359 -17.29 15.07 17.74
CA VAL A 359 -16.71 16.43 17.71
C VAL A 359 -17.74 17.44 17.22
N LEU A 360 -18.54 17.11 16.18
CA LEU A 360 -19.64 17.93 15.71
C LEU A 360 -20.74 18.06 16.79
N ALA A 361 -21.10 16.99 17.49
CA ALA A 361 -22.08 16.99 18.57
C ALA A 361 -21.61 17.82 19.77
N LEU A 362 -20.32 17.75 20.15
CA LEU A 362 -19.71 18.60 21.19
C LEU A 362 -19.64 20.07 20.75
N GLY A 363 -19.32 20.34 19.49
CA GLY A 363 -19.32 21.70 18.92
C GLY A 363 -20.71 22.33 18.91
N LEU A 364 -21.73 21.60 18.46
CA LEU A 364 -23.11 22.06 18.45
C LEU A 364 -23.71 22.15 19.87
N GLY A 365 -23.36 21.22 20.75
CA GLY A 365 -23.76 21.24 22.16
C GLY A 365 -23.19 22.45 22.91
N SER A 366 -21.93 22.82 22.68
CA SER A 366 -21.30 24.00 23.28
C SER A 366 -21.88 25.32 22.77
N LEU A 367 -22.24 25.39 21.49
CA LEU A 367 -22.96 26.55 20.92
C LEU A 367 -24.36 26.70 21.51
N GLY A 368 -25.11 25.61 21.69
CA GLY A 368 -26.42 25.60 22.34
C GLY A 368 -26.37 26.02 23.81
N LEU A 369 -25.31 25.65 24.54
CA LEU A 369 -25.09 26.07 25.93
C LEU A 369 -24.74 27.56 26.04
N LEU A 370 -23.99 28.11 25.10
CA LEU A 370 -23.64 29.54 25.00
C LEU A 370 -24.87 30.41 24.70
N GLU A 371 -25.73 29.94 23.81
CA GLU A 371 -26.98 30.60 23.46
C GLU A 371 -27.98 30.59 24.63
N ARG A 372 -28.09 29.47 25.35
CA ARG A 372 -28.93 29.34 26.58
C ARG A 372 -28.47 30.25 27.74
N ARG A 373 -27.16 30.51 27.88
CA ARG A 373 -26.62 31.47 28.84
C ARG A 373 -26.96 32.91 28.45
N ARG A 374 -26.97 33.26 27.16
CA ARG A 374 -27.36 34.60 26.67
C ARG A 374 -28.83 34.94 26.92
N LEU A 375 -29.71 33.94 26.79
CA LEU A 375 -31.16 34.13 27.02
C LEU A 375 -31.55 34.24 28.49
N LYS A 376 -30.64 33.89 29.43
CA LYS A 376 -30.85 34.05 30.86
C LYS A 376 -30.27 35.36 31.46
N THR A 377 -29.56 36.13 30.64
CA THR A 377 -28.91 37.41 31.03
C THR A 377 -29.53 38.61 30.29
N ALA A 378 -30.58 38.42 29.50
CA ALA A 378 -31.47 39.41 28.89
C ALA A 378 -32.85 39.36 29.56
#